data_e27e19feffe64f7687edc1134a520ba5
#
_entry.id   e27e19feffe64f7687edc1134a520ba5
#
_cell.length_a   1.000
_cell.length_b   1.000
_cell.length_c   1.000
_cell.angle_alpha   90.00
_cell.angle_beta   90.00
_cell.angle_gamma   90.00
#
_symmetry.space_group_name_H-M   'P 1'
#
loop_
_entity.id
_entity.type
_entity.pdbx_description
1 polymer ?
#
loop_
_entity_poly.entity_id
_entity_poly.type
_entity_poly.pdbx_seq_one_letter_code
_entity_poly.pdbx_strand_id
1 'polypeptide(L)'
;MRSKAGWFVSSDDSNTVSVVWDTPLLAPTNFRIEEGDKALTLRWQKPTGLLDGTTVSDPIRYQVSRSTDSGETYNEMPGELIEGLAYTDRGLRNSKPYLYKVRAMRLHDGTVAAGMASPTVSATPRDLTPPAPPQKVRIVVTSEGIKVLWETVAEPDLAGFRIYRRAAHNPTPERIGEVGGAGLSFLDAKPPKGRGVWYYSVTAFDQAKPANESTSSMEATYSEE
;
A
#
# COMPACT_ATOMS: atom_id res chain seq x y z
N MET A 1 -13.91 6.36 -54.13
CA MET A 1 -14.41 5.45 -55.17
C MET A 1 -15.53 6.16 -55.92
N ARG A 2 -15.40 6.26 -57.23
CA ARG A 2 -16.46 6.86 -58.09
C ARG A 2 -17.20 5.75 -58.79
N SER A 3 -18.53 5.76 -58.71
CA SER A 3 -19.37 4.86 -59.54
C SER A 3 -19.84 5.58 -60.78
N LYS A 4 -19.87 4.90 -61.94
CA LYS A 4 -20.42 5.40 -63.16
C LYS A 4 -21.79 4.75 -63.42
N ALA A 5 -22.83 5.57 -63.48
CA ALA A 5 -24.19 5.11 -63.82
C ALA A 5 -24.58 5.76 -65.14
N GLY A 6 -24.40 5.05 -66.25
CA GLY A 6 -24.77 5.50 -67.60
C GLY A 6 -23.71 6.43 -68.29
N TRP A 7 -24.02 6.82 -69.55
CA TRP A 7 -23.20 7.74 -70.33
C TRP A 7 -23.25 9.15 -69.74
N PHE A 8 -22.12 9.73 -69.42
CA PHE A 8 -21.93 11.11 -68.91
C PHE A 8 -22.45 11.42 -67.51
N VAL A 9 -22.88 10.43 -66.72
CA VAL A 9 -23.25 10.63 -65.29
C VAL A 9 -22.23 9.92 -64.40
N SER A 10 -21.58 10.67 -63.57
CA SER A 10 -20.72 10.14 -62.50
C SER A 10 -21.33 10.58 -61.16
N SER A 11 -21.34 9.69 -60.20
CA SER A 11 -21.66 10.07 -58.82
C SER A 11 -20.58 11.00 -58.24
N ASP A 12 -20.95 11.80 -57.27
CA ASP A 12 -19.97 12.52 -56.46
C ASP A 12 -18.99 11.56 -55.78
N ASP A 13 -17.80 12.03 -55.45
CA ASP A 13 -16.87 11.24 -54.67
C ASP A 13 -17.49 10.91 -53.32
N SER A 14 -17.29 9.69 -52.87
CA SER A 14 -17.63 9.31 -51.50
C SER A 14 -16.80 10.13 -50.50
N ASN A 15 -17.28 10.27 -49.28
CA ASN A 15 -16.55 10.88 -48.18
C ASN A 15 -15.15 10.28 -48.08
N THR A 16 -14.14 11.14 -47.98
CA THR A 16 -12.76 10.70 -47.73
C THR A 16 -12.60 10.35 -46.26
N VAL A 17 -12.25 9.11 -46.00
CA VAL A 17 -11.86 8.67 -44.63
C VAL A 17 -10.36 8.59 -44.63
N SER A 18 -9.72 9.44 -43.81
CA SER A 18 -8.29 9.37 -43.55
C SER A 18 -8.02 8.46 -42.36
N VAL A 19 -7.23 7.43 -42.57
CA VAL A 19 -6.71 6.58 -41.49
C VAL A 19 -5.23 6.93 -41.33
N VAL A 20 -4.88 7.47 -40.20
CA VAL A 20 -3.48 7.67 -39.83
C VAL A 20 -2.97 6.35 -39.30
N TRP A 21 -2.05 5.72 -40.03
CA TRP A 21 -1.34 4.56 -39.57
C TRP A 21 -0.15 5.02 -38.74
N ASP A 22 -0.12 4.67 -37.45
CA ASP A 22 0.96 5.03 -36.54
C ASP A 22 1.59 3.77 -35.94
N THR A 23 2.92 3.73 -35.86
CA THR A 23 3.64 2.65 -35.23
C THR A 23 3.55 2.78 -33.71
N PRO A 24 3.01 1.80 -32.98
CA PRO A 24 2.84 1.91 -31.53
C PRO A 24 4.17 1.92 -30.79
N LEU A 25 4.19 2.62 -29.64
CA LEU A 25 5.28 2.54 -28.68
C LEU A 25 5.40 1.11 -28.12
N LEU A 26 6.64 0.68 -27.89
CA LEU A 26 6.90 -0.48 -27.04
C LEU A 26 6.33 -0.27 -25.64
N ALA A 27 6.11 -1.38 -24.93
CA ALA A 27 5.64 -1.32 -23.55
C ALA A 27 6.65 -0.61 -22.62
N PRO A 28 6.18 0.10 -21.59
CA PRO A 28 7.04 0.53 -20.50
C PRO A 28 7.76 -0.67 -19.87
N THR A 29 9.03 -0.47 -19.50
CA THR A 29 9.88 -1.52 -18.95
C THR A 29 10.06 -1.36 -17.45
N ASN A 30 10.60 -2.39 -16.77
CA ASN A 30 10.85 -2.38 -15.33
C ASN A 30 9.62 -1.99 -14.50
N PHE A 31 8.43 -2.41 -14.93
CA PHE A 31 7.20 -2.14 -14.20
C PHE A 31 7.18 -2.94 -12.90
N ARG A 32 7.17 -2.23 -11.77
CA ARG A 32 7.13 -2.78 -10.42
C ARG A 32 6.20 -1.98 -9.53
N ILE A 33 5.76 -2.59 -8.43
CA ILE A 33 4.85 -1.99 -7.46
C ILE A 33 5.45 -2.13 -6.06
N GLU A 34 5.46 -1.03 -5.32
CA GLU A 34 5.85 -0.95 -3.92
C GLU A 34 4.57 -0.94 -3.08
N GLU A 35 4.48 -1.88 -2.12
CA GLU A 35 3.32 -2.02 -1.24
C GLU A 35 3.41 -1.03 -0.09
N GLY A 36 2.29 -0.37 0.23
CA GLY A 36 2.13 0.58 1.32
C GLY A 36 0.79 0.40 2.03
N ASP A 37 0.55 1.18 3.09
CA ASP A 37 -0.70 1.16 3.80
C ASP A 37 -1.81 1.84 2.99
N LYS A 38 -2.85 1.06 2.65
CA LYS A 38 -3.99 1.47 1.80
C LYS A 38 -3.56 2.13 0.50
N ALA A 39 -2.34 1.83 0.03
CA ALA A 39 -1.76 2.43 -1.15
C ALA A 39 -0.77 1.48 -1.85
N LEU A 40 -0.63 1.66 -3.18
CA LEU A 40 0.36 0.98 -4.00
C LEU A 40 1.06 2.03 -4.86
N THR A 41 2.40 2.05 -4.82
CA THR A 41 3.19 2.95 -5.66
C THR A 41 3.78 2.18 -6.84
N LEU A 42 3.29 2.50 -8.01
CA LEU A 42 3.69 1.94 -9.29
C LEU A 42 4.89 2.71 -9.82
N ARG A 43 5.89 2.00 -10.34
CA ARG A 43 7.08 2.60 -11.00
C ARG A 43 7.41 1.84 -12.25
N TRP A 44 7.85 2.57 -13.28
CA TRP A 44 8.25 2.00 -14.57
C TRP A 44 9.38 2.81 -15.18
N GLN A 45 9.93 2.30 -16.27
CA GLN A 45 10.84 3.04 -17.14
C GLN A 45 10.16 3.28 -18.48
N LYS A 46 10.56 4.36 -19.15
CA LYS A 46 10.01 4.68 -20.47
C LYS A 46 10.32 3.58 -21.49
N PRO A 47 9.48 3.44 -22.53
CA PRO A 47 9.76 2.57 -23.66
C PRO A 47 11.09 2.92 -24.32
N THR A 48 11.75 1.94 -24.91
CA THR A 48 13.01 2.11 -25.62
C THR A 48 12.83 2.64 -27.04
N GLY A 49 11.63 2.59 -27.61
CA GLY A 49 11.33 3.03 -28.98
C GLY A 49 9.94 2.62 -29.44
N LEU A 50 9.75 2.68 -30.75
CA LEU A 50 8.58 2.17 -31.45
C LEU A 50 8.74 0.66 -31.75
N LEU A 51 7.65 0.03 -32.14
CA LEU A 51 7.62 -1.41 -32.46
C LEU A 51 8.50 -1.75 -33.69
N ASP A 52 8.73 -0.81 -34.58
CA ASP A 52 9.61 -0.96 -35.75
C ASP A 52 11.10 -0.71 -35.44
N GLY A 53 11.45 -0.44 -34.19
CA GLY A 53 12.81 -0.18 -33.74
C GLY A 53 13.27 1.29 -33.86
N THR A 54 12.42 2.19 -34.34
CA THR A 54 12.77 3.61 -34.42
C THR A 54 12.71 4.27 -33.02
N THR A 55 13.54 5.31 -32.84
CA THR A 55 13.56 6.10 -31.61
C THR A 55 12.43 7.12 -31.61
N VAL A 56 11.99 7.53 -30.42
CA VAL A 56 10.88 8.46 -30.20
C VAL A 56 11.40 9.76 -29.63
N SER A 57 11.13 10.88 -30.34
CA SER A 57 11.36 12.25 -29.87
C SER A 57 10.11 12.92 -29.30
N ASP A 58 8.93 12.41 -29.64
CA ASP A 58 7.66 12.97 -29.21
C ASP A 58 7.46 12.87 -27.68
N PRO A 59 6.67 13.76 -27.09
CA PRO A 59 6.29 13.65 -25.70
C PRO A 59 5.54 12.33 -25.41
N ILE A 60 5.94 11.66 -24.34
CA ILE A 60 5.30 10.43 -23.87
C ILE A 60 4.58 10.73 -22.55
N ARG A 61 3.36 10.23 -22.45
CA ARG A 61 2.54 10.19 -21.24
C ARG A 61 2.19 8.74 -20.94
N TYR A 62 1.58 8.50 -19.79
CA TYR A 62 1.26 7.13 -19.38
C TYR A 62 -0.18 7.03 -18.91
N GLN A 63 -0.80 5.91 -19.24
CA GLN A 63 -2.11 5.49 -18.76
C GLN A 63 -1.92 4.24 -17.90
N VAL A 64 -2.39 4.32 -16.66
CA VAL A 64 -2.44 3.17 -15.74
C VAL A 64 -3.84 2.58 -15.78
N SER A 65 -3.92 1.25 -15.82
CA SER A 65 -5.18 0.52 -15.69
C SER A 65 -5.10 -0.45 -14.52
N ARG A 66 -6.19 -0.55 -13.76
CA ARG A 66 -6.33 -1.40 -12.57
C ARG A 66 -7.45 -2.42 -12.76
N SER A 67 -7.19 -3.64 -12.32
CA SER A 67 -8.17 -4.70 -12.14
C SER A 67 -8.39 -4.98 -10.64
N THR A 68 -9.63 -5.25 -10.26
CA THR A 68 -10.06 -5.66 -8.92
C THR A 68 -10.78 -7.02 -8.91
N ASP A 69 -10.83 -7.70 -10.06
CA ASP A 69 -11.55 -8.93 -10.37
C ASP A 69 -10.63 -10.02 -10.93
N SER A 70 -9.40 -10.09 -10.42
CA SER A 70 -8.38 -11.07 -10.81
C SER A 70 -7.93 -11.01 -12.28
N GLY A 71 -8.11 -9.84 -12.92
CA GLY A 71 -7.66 -9.60 -14.28
C GLY A 71 -8.71 -9.81 -15.37
N GLU A 72 -9.97 -10.05 -14.99
CA GLU A 72 -11.08 -10.18 -15.95
C GLU A 72 -11.34 -8.86 -16.65
N THR A 73 -11.41 -7.76 -15.90
CA THR A 73 -11.56 -6.41 -16.44
C THR A 73 -10.47 -5.47 -15.94
N TYR A 74 -10.08 -4.51 -16.78
CA TYR A 74 -9.14 -3.45 -16.45
C TYR A 74 -9.80 -2.10 -16.70
N ASN A 75 -9.88 -1.28 -15.66
CA ASN A 75 -10.39 0.08 -15.75
C ASN A 75 -9.23 1.06 -15.71
N GLU A 76 -9.23 2.01 -16.63
CA GLU A 76 -8.27 3.10 -16.65
C GLU A 76 -8.42 3.97 -15.41
N MET A 77 -7.29 4.37 -14.83
CA MET A 77 -7.32 5.29 -13.70
C MET A 77 -7.81 6.65 -14.16
N PRO A 78 -8.74 7.28 -13.41
CA PRO A 78 -9.29 8.57 -13.78
C PRO A 78 -8.25 9.68 -13.71
N GLY A 79 -8.46 10.73 -14.51
CA GLY A 79 -7.62 11.91 -14.57
C GLY A 79 -6.85 12.06 -15.87
N GLU A 80 -5.89 12.99 -15.87
CA GLU A 80 -5.04 13.23 -17.03
C GLU A 80 -3.96 12.15 -17.18
N LEU A 81 -3.40 12.06 -18.38
CA LEU A 81 -2.28 11.18 -18.65
C LEU A 81 -1.06 11.56 -17.80
N ILE A 82 -0.42 10.57 -17.21
CA ILE A 82 0.68 10.74 -16.25
C ILE A 82 1.94 11.17 -17.00
N GLU A 83 2.57 12.27 -16.57
CA GLU A 83 3.84 12.74 -17.15
C GLU A 83 5.06 11.99 -16.60
N GLY A 84 4.99 11.60 -15.34
CA GLY A 84 6.09 10.95 -14.61
C GLY A 84 6.22 9.46 -14.88
N LEU A 85 7.22 8.86 -14.24
CA LEU A 85 7.50 7.41 -14.30
C LEU A 85 7.01 6.69 -13.03
N ALA A 86 6.07 7.30 -12.31
CA ALA A 86 5.46 6.73 -11.12
C ALA A 86 4.01 7.20 -10.97
N TYR A 87 3.21 6.37 -10.31
CA TYR A 87 1.84 6.66 -9.93
C TYR A 87 1.54 6.01 -8.59
N THR A 88 0.85 6.70 -7.69
CA THR A 88 0.42 6.13 -6.41
C THR A 88 -1.09 6.03 -6.38
N ASP A 89 -1.58 4.80 -6.36
CA ASP A 89 -2.98 4.46 -6.13
C ASP A 89 -3.26 4.43 -4.63
N ARG A 90 -4.25 5.21 -4.18
CA ARG A 90 -4.58 5.40 -2.76
C ARG A 90 -6.01 4.99 -2.45
N GLY A 91 -6.33 4.85 -1.16
CA GLY A 91 -7.67 4.46 -0.71
C GLY A 91 -7.98 2.99 -1.00
N LEU A 92 -6.95 2.18 -1.15
CA LEU A 92 -7.07 0.75 -1.37
C LEU A 92 -7.42 0.02 -0.06
N ARG A 93 -7.92 -1.19 -0.18
CA ARG A 93 -8.15 -2.09 0.96
C ARG A 93 -6.90 -2.92 1.21
N ASN A 94 -6.37 -2.88 2.42
CA ASN A 94 -5.30 -3.75 2.83
C ASN A 94 -5.71 -5.23 2.69
N SER A 95 -4.75 -6.10 2.42
CA SER A 95 -4.93 -7.54 2.22
C SER A 95 -5.81 -7.94 1.01
N LYS A 96 -6.19 -6.97 0.15
CA LYS A 96 -6.87 -7.25 -1.12
C LYS A 96 -5.86 -7.12 -2.27
N PRO A 97 -5.70 -8.14 -3.14
CA PRO A 97 -4.84 -8.03 -4.31
C PRO A 97 -5.44 -7.12 -5.38
N TYR A 98 -4.59 -6.37 -6.06
CA TYR A 98 -4.91 -5.53 -7.21
C TYR A 98 -3.92 -5.83 -8.33
N LEU A 99 -4.39 -5.82 -9.57
CA LEU A 99 -3.56 -6.04 -10.74
C LEU A 99 -3.50 -4.76 -11.56
N TYR A 100 -2.33 -4.47 -12.11
CA TYR A 100 -2.09 -3.25 -12.87
C TYR A 100 -1.38 -3.53 -14.17
N LYS A 101 -1.65 -2.65 -15.12
CA LYS A 101 -0.91 -2.47 -16.37
C LYS A 101 -0.61 -0.99 -16.55
N VAL A 102 0.50 -0.68 -17.18
CA VAL A 102 0.83 0.67 -17.63
C VAL A 102 1.05 0.67 -19.14
N ARG A 103 0.51 1.67 -19.81
CA ARG A 103 0.65 1.88 -21.26
C ARG A 103 1.27 3.22 -21.52
N ALA A 104 2.22 3.28 -22.44
CA ALA A 104 2.76 4.54 -22.92
C ALA A 104 1.86 5.11 -24.02
N MET A 105 1.64 6.41 -23.98
CA MET A 105 0.82 7.18 -24.92
C MET A 105 1.72 8.20 -25.60
N ARG A 106 1.81 8.17 -26.93
CA ARG A 106 2.59 9.14 -27.72
C ARG A 106 1.70 10.30 -28.11
N LEU A 107 2.18 11.52 -27.90
CA LEU A 107 1.52 12.74 -28.34
C LEU A 107 2.20 13.20 -29.64
N HIS A 108 1.57 12.93 -30.78
CA HIS A 108 2.10 13.24 -32.11
C HIS A 108 1.07 14.05 -32.89
N ASP A 109 1.48 15.20 -33.44
CA ASP A 109 0.63 16.09 -34.28
C ASP A 109 -0.77 16.33 -33.71
N GLY A 110 -0.88 16.58 -32.40
CA GLY A 110 -2.17 16.85 -31.73
C GLY A 110 -3.05 15.60 -31.52
N THR A 111 -2.54 14.41 -31.83
CA THR A 111 -3.21 13.14 -31.57
C THR A 111 -2.53 12.36 -30.47
N VAL A 112 -3.29 11.50 -29.80
CA VAL A 112 -2.77 10.58 -28.75
C VAL A 112 -2.80 9.16 -29.32
N ALA A 113 -1.62 8.60 -29.56
CA ALA A 113 -1.48 7.23 -30.04
C ALA A 113 -1.12 6.30 -28.87
N ALA A 114 -1.91 5.23 -28.69
CA ALA A 114 -1.71 4.23 -27.65
C ALA A 114 -0.60 3.25 -28.04
N GLY A 115 0.41 3.10 -27.18
CA GLY A 115 1.43 2.07 -27.31
C GLY A 115 1.02 0.71 -26.74
N MET A 116 1.98 -0.20 -26.63
CA MET A 116 1.76 -1.51 -26.00
C MET A 116 1.65 -1.38 -24.48
N ALA A 117 0.80 -2.19 -23.88
CA ALA A 117 0.72 -2.28 -22.42
C ALA A 117 1.84 -3.13 -21.86
N SER A 118 2.29 -2.81 -20.64
CA SER A 118 3.21 -3.64 -19.88
C SER A 118 2.60 -5.02 -19.59
N PRO A 119 3.41 -6.02 -19.23
CA PRO A 119 2.90 -7.19 -18.51
C PRO A 119 2.11 -6.78 -17.28
N THR A 120 1.18 -7.64 -16.86
CA THR A 120 0.43 -7.44 -15.62
C THR A 120 1.32 -7.65 -14.40
N VAL A 121 1.23 -6.76 -13.42
CA VAL A 121 1.86 -6.93 -12.10
C VAL A 121 0.76 -6.89 -11.04
N SER A 122 0.82 -7.85 -10.12
CA SER A 122 -0.07 -7.93 -8.96
C SER A 122 0.64 -7.46 -7.70
N ALA A 123 -0.06 -6.70 -6.85
CA ALA A 123 0.42 -6.31 -5.54
C ALA A 123 -0.74 -6.21 -4.55
N THR A 124 -0.43 -6.33 -3.26
CA THR A 124 -1.42 -6.31 -2.18
C THR A 124 -1.00 -5.25 -1.15
N PRO A 125 -1.80 -4.19 -0.94
CA PRO A 125 -1.53 -3.22 0.11
C PRO A 125 -1.50 -3.90 1.47
N ARG A 126 -0.60 -3.45 2.35
CA ARG A 126 -0.44 -4.00 3.70
C ARG A 126 -0.75 -2.93 4.72
N ASP A 127 -1.29 -3.37 5.83
CA ASP A 127 -1.38 -2.52 7.01
C ASP A 127 0.03 -2.33 7.60
N LEU A 128 0.44 -1.08 7.72
CA LEU A 128 1.75 -0.68 8.25
C LEU A 128 1.59 0.36 9.37
N THR A 129 0.35 0.61 9.81
CA THR A 129 0.04 1.62 10.81
C THR A 129 -0.11 0.97 12.18
N PRO A 130 0.86 1.10 13.09
CA PRO A 130 0.72 0.53 14.43
C PRO A 130 -0.38 1.24 15.23
N PRO A 131 -1.02 0.54 16.18
CA PRO A 131 -1.98 1.14 17.09
C PRO A 131 -1.36 2.26 17.93
N ALA A 132 -2.22 3.08 18.55
CA ALA A 132 -1.78 4.02 19.56
C ALA A 132 -1.26 3.29 20.83
N PRO A 133 -0.24 3.81 21.53
CA PRO A 133 0.25 3.20 22.76
C PRO A 133 -0.79 3.29 23.88
N PRO A 134 -0.92 2.23 24.72
CA PRO A 134 -1.81 2.25 25.86
C PRO A 134 -1.51 3.40 26.83
N GLN A 135 -2.57 3.96 27.41
CA GLN A 135 -2.45 5.08 28.32
C GLN A 135 -2.74 4.67 29.78
N LYS A 136 -2.31 5.52 30.72
CA LYS A 136 -2.54 5.39 32.16
C LYS A 136 -2.15 4.03 32.72
N VAL A 137 -1.00 3.52 32.26
CA VAL A 137 -0.44 2.27 32.80
C VAL A 137 -0.11 2.48 34.28
N ARG A 138 -0.63 1.60 35.12
CA ARG A 138 -0.41 1.58 36.57
C ARG A 138 -0.26 0.16 37.09
N ILE A 139 0.32 0.02 38.23
CA ILE A 139 0.47 -1.26 38.92
C ILE A 139 -0.26 -1.28 40.26
N VAL A 140 -0.68 -2.45 40.66
CA VAL A 140 -1.24 -2.75 41.98
C VAL A 140 -0.54 -4.00 42.51
N VAL A 141 0.07 -3.88 43.67
CA VAL A 141 0.67 -5.02 44.38
C VAL A 141 -0.48 -5.81 45.05
N THR A 142 -0.51 -7.11 44.82
CA THR A 142 -1.49 -8.04 45.38
C THR A 142 -0.80 -9.22 46.04
N SER A 143 -1.52 -10.04 46.77
CA SER A 143 -1.02 -11.28 47.35
C SER A 143 -0.60 -12.33 46.29
N GLU A 144 -1.09 -12.19 45.05
CA GLU A 144 -0.84 -13.13 43.97
C GLU A 144 0.29 -12.64 43.04
N GLY A 145 0.75 -11.40 43.22
CA GLY A 145 1.79 -10.77 42.36
C GLY A 145 1.51 -9.31 42.05
N ILE A 146 2.09 -8.83 40.95
CA ILE A 146 1.92 -7.45 40.49
C ILE A 146 0.91 -7.42 39.37
N LYS A 147 -0.23 -6.75 39.60
CA LYS A 147 -1.25 -6.52 38.58
C LYS A 147 -0.95 -5.22 37.83
N VAL A 148 -0.72 -5.33 36.52
CA VAL A 148 -0.56 -4.20 35.59
C VAL A 148 -1.92 -3.89 34.99
N LEU A 149 -2.31 -2.61 34.97
CA LEU A 149 -3.58 -2.13 34.41
C LEU A 149 -3.30 -0.98 33.43
N TRP A 150 -4.16 -0.85 32.42
CA TRP A 150 -4.12 0.23 31.43
C TRP A 150 -5.52 0.58 30.92
N GLU A 151 -5.62 1.65 30.16
CA GLU A 151 -6.87 2.01 29.48
C GLU A 151 -6.94 1.35 28.10
N THR A 152 -8.17 1.21 27.59
CA THR A 152 -8.41 0.66 26.25
C THR A 152 -7.82 1.57 25.18
N VAL A 153 -7.43 0.97 24.06
CA VAL A 153 -7.03 1.66 22.83
C VAL A 153 -8.17 1.54 21.84
N ALA A 154 -8.63 2.67 21.30
CA ALA A 154 -9.77 2.71 20.39
C ALA A 154 -9.34 2.48 18.93
N GLU A 155 -8.87 1.28 18.63
CA GLU A 155 -8.47 0.87 17.28
C GLU A 155 -9.36 -0.29 16.81
N PRO A 156 -9.92 -0.20 15.58
CA PRO A 156 -10.88 -1.19 15.08
C PRO A 156 -10.27 -2.58 14.83
N ASP A 157 -8.97 -2.64 14.62
CA ASP A 157 -8.20 -3.84 14.32
C ASP A 157 -7.24 -4.24 15.45
N LEU A 158 -7.43 -3.70 16.66
CA LEU A 158 -6.65 -4.07 17.82
C LEU A 158 -6.72 -5.59 18.05
N ALA A 159 -5.56 -6.25 18.07
CA ALA A 159 -5.47 -7.67 18.39
C ALA A 159 -5.22 -7.91 19.89
N GLY A 160 -4.38 -7.05 20.52
CA GLY A 160 -4.06 -7.23 21.93
C GLY A 160 -3.00 -6.29 22.45
N PHE A 161 -2.48 -6.69 23.62
CA PHE A 161 -1.45 -5.95 24.35
C PHE A 161 -0.33 -6.88 24.76
N ARG A 162 0.92 -6.36 24.70
CA ARG A 162 2.13 -7.02 25.20
C ARG A 162 2.63 -6.29 26.41
N ILE A 163 3.00 -7.05 27.44
CA ILE A 163 3.41 -6.51 28.72
C ILE A 163 4.91 -6.76 28.86
N TYR A 164 5.63 -5.70 29.21
CA TYR A 164 7.07 -5.69 29.34
C TYR A 164 7.48 -5.28 30.74
N ARG A 165 8.60 -5.85 31.19
CA ARG A 165 9.22 -5.52 32.48
C ARG A 165 10.74 -5.34 32.27
N ARG A 166 11.34 -4.37 32.95
CA ARG A 166 12.79 -4.20 33.02
C ARG A 166 13.25 -3.76 34.38
N ALA A 167 14.47 -4.10 34.76
CA ALA A 167 15.15 -3.53 35.93
C ALA A 167 15.65 -2.12 35.63
N ALA A 168 15.80 -1.28 36.66
CA ALA A 168 16.31 0.08 36.51
C ALA A 168 17.74 0.13 35.89
N HIS A 169 18.57 -0.85 36.19
CA HIS A 169 19.95 -0.94 35.68
C HIS A 169 20.04 -1.61 34.30
N ASN A 170 18.94 -2.16 33.77
CA ASN A 170 18.89 -2.80 32.47
C ASN A 170 17.92 -2.02 31.55
N PRO A 171 18.41 -1.38 30.48
CA PRO A 171 17.54 -0.64 29.57
C PRO A 171 16.69 -1.52 28.67
N THR A 172 17.00 -2.82 28.55
CA THR A 172 16.29 -3.74 27.66
C THR A 172 15.07 -4.35 28.37
N PRO A 173 13.82 -4.06 27.93
CA PRO A 173 12.63 -4.66 28.51
C PRO A 173 12.48 -6.12 28.04
N GLU A 174 12.01 -6.96 28.94
CA GLU A 174 11.61 -8.35 28.70
C GLU A 174 10.10 -8.42 28.53
N ARG A 175 9.62 -9.09 27.49
CA ARG A 175 8.19 -9.41 27.35
C ARG A 175 7.81 -10.51 28.33
N ILE A 176 6.93 -10.19 29.27
CA ILE A 176 6.46 -11.11 30.33
C ILE A 176 5.05 -11.65 30.07
N GLY A 177 4.31 -11.08 29.13
CA GLY A 177 2.99 -11.57 28.81
C GLY A 177 2.36 -10.92 27.60
N GLU A 178 1.22 -11.47 27.21
CA GLU A 178 0.36 -10.97 26.14
C GLU A 178 -1.10 -11.23 26.52
N VAL A 179 -2.01 -10.28 26.21
CA VAL A 179 -3.46 -10.42 26.41
C VAL A 179 -4.20 -9.92 25.18
N GLY A 180 -5.38 -10.48 24.92
CA GLY A 180 -6.23 -10.05 23.81
C GLY A 180 -6.77 -8.63 23.98
N GLY A 181 -7.28 -8.03 22.89
CA GLY A 181 -7.69 -6.62 22.84
C GLY A 181 -8.78 -6.19 23.83
N ALA A 182 -9.57 -7.13 24.36
CA ALA A 182 -10.53 -6.85 25.43
C ALA A 182 -9.92 -6.83 26.85
N GLY A 183 -8.66 -7.29 27.00
CA GLY A 183 -7.97 -7.35 28.28
C GLY A 183 -7.40 -6.00 28.68
N LEU A 184 -7.71 -5.52 29.87
CA LEU A 184 -7.22 -4.26 30.42
C LEU A 184 -6.34 -4.45 31.65
N SER A 185 -5.91 -5.69 31.91
CA SER A 185 -4.99 -6.02 32.97
C SER A 185 -4.22 -7.30 32.71
N PHE A 186 -3.04 -7.40 33.35
CA PHE A 186 -2.20 -8.59 33.35
C PHE A 186 -1.66 -8.81 34.77
N LEU A 187 -1.62 -10.05 35.22
CA LEU A 187 -1.02 -10.42 36.50
C LEU A 187 0.38 -11.02 36.28
N ASP A 188 1.40 -10.31 36.70
CA ASP A 188 2.74 -10.88 36.87
C ASP A 188 2.78 -11.68 38.18
N ALA A 189 2.49 -12.99 38.08
CA ALA A 189 2.48 -13.91 39.22
C ALA A 189 3.90 -14.29 39.70
N LYS A 190 4.93 -13.90 38.97
CA LYS A 190 6.34 -14.13 39.30
C LYS A 190 7.12 -12.82 39.26
N PRO A 191 6.73 -11.82 40.06
CA PRO A 191 7.47 -10.57 40.10
C PRO A 191 8.90 -10.81 40.57
N PRO A 192 9.83 -9.91 40.21
CA PRO A 192 11.18 -9.97 40.70
C PRO A 192 11.20 -9.91 42.25
N LYS A 193 12.07 -10.69 42.84
CA LYS A 193 12.24 -10.71 44.30
C LYS A 193 13.52 -9.95 44.70
N GLY A 194 13.45 -9.29 45.85
CA GLY A 194 14.58 -8.58 46.44
C GLY A 194 14.60 -7.08 46.11
N ARG A 195 15.44 -6.34 46.83
CA ARG A 195 15.55 -4.87 46.69
C ARG A 195 15.89 -4.46 45.28
N GLY A 196 15.12 -3.55 44.73
CA GLY A 196 15.34 -3.01 43.41
C GLY A 196 14.15 -2.21 42.86
N VAL A 197 14.42 -1.46 41.79
CA VAL A 197 13.38 -0.72 41.05
C VAL A 197 13.15 -1.40 39.73
N TRP A 198 11.89 -1.63 39.45
CA TRP A 198 11.40 -2.27 38.23
C TRP A 198 10.37 -1.40 37.53
N TYR A 199 10.42 -1.45 36.21
CA TYR A 199 9.54 -0.71 35.34
C TYR A 199 8.67 -1.66 34.52
N TYR A 200 7.37 -1.36 34.47
CA TYR A 200 6.40 -2.07 33.66
C TYR A 200 5.90 -1.16 32.57
N SER A 201 5.84 -1.63 31.35
CA SER A 201 5.25 -0.93 30.22
C SER A 201 4.38 -1.87 29.40
N VAL A 202 3.50 -1.30 28.60
CA VAL A 202 2.55 -2.03 27.75
C VAL A 202 2.59 -1.46 26.37
N THR A 203 2.57 -2.33 25.35
CA THR A 203 2.34 -1.97 23.96
C THR A 203 1.00 -2.51 23.48
N ALA A 204 0.42 -1.91 22.45
CA ALA A 204 -0.71 -2.45 21.72
C ALA A 204 -0.22 -3.04 20.39
N PHE A 205 -0.88 -4.08 19.89
CA PHE A 205 -0.61 -4.62 18.57
C PHE A 205 -1.92 -4.95 17.83
N ASP A 206 -1.87 -4.87 16.50
CA ASP A 206 -3.01 -5.05 15.60
C ASP A 206 -3.11 -6.48 15.03
N GLN A 207 -4.07 -6.67 14.12
CA GLN A 207 -4.35 -7.93 13.43
C GLN A 207 -3.55 -8.09 12.12
N ALA A 208 -2.68 -7.15 11.76
CA ALA A 208 -1.84 -7.23 10.57
C ALA A 208 -0.87 -8.42 10.61
N LYS A 209 -0.35 -8.82 9.45
CA LYS A 209 0.60 -9.93 9.34
C LYS A 209 1.82 -9.52 8.51
N PRO A 210 2.98 -9.29 9.15
CA PRO A 210 3.20 -9.32 10.61
C PRO A 210 2.41 -8.22 11.34
N ALA A 211 2.09 -8.45 12.62
CA ALA A 211 1.39 -7.46 13.44
C ALA A 211 2.24 -6.20 13.64
N ASN A 212 1.64 -5.03 13.47
CA ASN A 212 2.26 -3.78 13.85
C ASN A 212 2.13 -3.60 15.37
N GLU A 213 3.19 -3.15 16.00
CA GLU A 213 3.24 -2.93 17.45
C GLU A 213 3.51 -1.47 17.74
N SER A 214 2.76 -0.91 18.67
CA SER A 214 2.90 0.48 19.09
C SER A 214 4.24 0.75 19.77
N THR A 215 4.59 2.01 19.93
CA THR A 215 5.59 2.40 20.92
C THR A 215 5.13 2.00 22.34
N SER A 216 6.08 1.85 23.26
CA SER A 216 5.75 1.57 24.65
C SER A 216 4.96 2.71 25.28
N SER A 217 4.05 2.35 26.18
CA SER A 217 3.43 3.29 27.11
C SER A 217 4.45 3.99 27.99
N MET A 218 3.99 4.97 28.74
CA MET A 218 4.75 5.44 29.93
C MET A 218 4.94 4.25 30.90
N GLU A 219 6.10 4.22 31.56
CA GLU A 219 6.44 3.17 32.50
C GLU A 219 5.78 3.40 33.87
N ALA A 220 5.23 2.33 34.45
CA ALA A 220 4.82 2.29 35.84
C ALA A 220 5.93 1.67 36.69
N THR A 221 6.25 2.29 37.82
CA THR A 221 7.37 1.90 38.67
C THR A 221 6.93 1.02 39.82
N TYR A 222 7.67 -0.05 40.06
CA TYR A 222 7.59 -0.90 41.25
C TYR A 222 8.93 -0.85 41.99
N SER A 223 8.87 -0.67 43.32
CA SER A 223 10.04 -0.80 44.19
C SER A 223 9.66 -1.64 45.41
N GLU A 224 10.52 -2.62 45.73
CA GLU A 224 10.44 -3.37 46.98
C GLU A 224 11.47 -2.77 47.95
N GLU A 225 10.99 -2.29 49.12
CA GLU A 225 11.82 -1.67 50.17
C GLU A 225 12.65 -2.71 50.95
#